data_023b897fc78f2835d3905bc208ca1c55
#
_entry.id   023b897fc78f2835d3905bc208ca1c55
#
_cell.length_a   1.000
_cell.length_b   1.000
_cell.length_c   1.000
_cell.angle_alpha   90.00
_cell.angle_beta   90.00
_cell.angle_gamma   90.00
#
_symmetry.space_group_name_H-M   'P 1'
#
loop_
_entity.id
_entity.type
_entity.pdbx_description
1 polymer ?
#
loop_
_entity_poly.entity_id
_entity_poly.type
_entity_poly.pdbx_seq_one_letter_code
_entity_poly.pdbx_strand_id
1 'polypeptide(L)'
;MGFSVSASIAIFLFGFLVMGSILYSSGNNSARLVDDGQNEQHKRMVDELQTAINITSTDYNLTLQKLTVNVENKGGIVLDSSKINLLIDGNISSSVSFNPTKVWIPENELIITATGVSSSPDRVKIVTENGVSDYKLV
;
A
#
# COMPACT_ATOMS: atom_id res chain seq x y z
N MET A 1 -56.41 24.63 -31.20
CA MET A 1 -55.98 23.27 -30.87
C MET A 1 -54.52 22.98 -31.20
N GLY A 2 -53.86 23.63 -32.10
CA GLY A 2 -52.44 23.40 -32.44
C GLY A 2 -51.42 23.80 -31.39
N PHE A 3 -51.72 24.82 -30.59
CA PHE A 3 -50.76 25.34 -29.59
C PHE A 3 -50.50 24.36 -28.42
N SER A 4 -51.53 23.64 -27.97
CA SER A 4 -51.40 22.68 -26.88
C SER A 4 -50.59 21.43 -27.26
N VAL A 5 -50.71 21.00 -28.51
CA VAL A 5 -49.95 19.85 -29.05
C VAL A 5 -48.48 20.21 -29.21
N SER A 6 -48.20 21.41 -29.72
CA SER A 6 -46.79 21.89 -29.86
C SER A 6 -46.09 22.06 -28.50
N ALA A 7 -46.80 22.56 -27.49
CA ALA A 7 -46.27 22.68 -26.13
C ALA A 7 -45.96 21.32 -25.51
N SER A 8 -46.83 20.33 -25.71
CA SER A 8 -46.62 18.96 -25.22
C SER A 8 -45.40 18.29 -25.84
N ILE A 9 -45.23 18.46 -27.17
CA ILE A 9 -44.06 17.92 -27.88
C ILE A 9 -42.76 18.58 -27.39
N ALA A 10 -42.78 19.90 -27.17
CA ALA A 10 -41.61 20.62 -26.66
C ALA A 10 -41.20 20.14 -25.28
N ILE A 11 -42.16 19.95 -24.37
CA ILE A 11 -41.89 19.43 -22.99
C ILE A 11 -41.32 18.00 -23.07
N PHE A 12 -41.86 17.16 -23.95
CA PHE A 12 -41.40 15.80 -24.12
C PHE A 12 -39.98 15.75 -24.67
N LEU A 13 -39.64 16.55 -25.69
CA LEU A 13 -38.29 16.66 -26.21
C LEU A 13 -37.29 17.18 -25.15
N PHE A 14 -37.71 18.17 -24.37
CA PHE A 14 -36.87 18.68 -23.29
C PHE A 14 -36.61 17.62 -22.23
N GLY A 15 -37.60 16.84 -21.83
CA GLY A 15 -37.46 15.69 -20.93
C GLY A 15 -36.47 14.65 -21.44
N PHE A 16 -36.53 14.33 -22.75
CA PHE A 16 -35.55 13.40 -23.36
C PHE A 16 -34.12 13.95 -23.34
N LEU A 17 -33.91 15.23 -23.61
CA LEU A 17 -32.60 15.86 -23.55
C LEU A 17 -32.01 15.84 -22.14
N VAL A 18 -32.83 16.13 -21.13
CA VAL A 18 -32.40 16.07 -19.71
C VAL A 18 -32.04 14.64 -19.30
N MET A 19 -32.91 13.67 -19.62
CA MET A 19 -32.61 12.25 -19.34
C MET A 19 -31.34 11.76 -20.05
N GLY A 20 -31.18 12.13 -21.32
CA GLY A 20 -29.99 11.76 -22.10
C GLY A 20 -28.72 12.32 -21.51
N SER A 21 -28.75 13.56 -21.03
CA SER A 21 -27.59 14.18 -20.40
C SER A 21 -27.19 13.52 -19.04
N ILE A 22 -28.19 13.13 -18.24
CA ILE A 22 -27.98 12.43 -16.98
C ILE A 22 -27.36 11.04 -17.23
N LEU A 23 -27.91 10.28 -18.18
CA LEU A 23 -27.40 8.95 -18.54
C LEU A 23 -25.98 9.02 -19.08
N TYR A 24 -25.68 9.99 -19.94
CA TYR A 24 -24.34 10.20 -20.47
C TYR A 24 -23.33 10.55 -19.36
N SER A 25 -23.69 11.48 -18.48
CA SER A 25 -22.86 11.87 -17.36
C SER A 25 -22.60 10.72 -16.40
N SER A 26 -23.64 9.96 -16.07
CA SER A 26 -23.53 8.79 -15.18
C SER A 26 -22.65 7.70 -15.79
N GLY A 27 -22.84 7.40 -17.09
CA GLY A 27 -22.01 6.42 -17.80
C GLY A 27 -20.54 6.81 -17.85
N ASN A 28 -20.25 8.08 -18.11
CA ASN A 28 -18.87 8.59 -18.16
C ASN A 28 -18.19 8.57 -16.79
N ASN A 29 -18.91 8.90 -15.71
CA ASN A 29 -18.38 8.81 -14.36
C ASN A 29 -18.08 7.35 -13.94
N SER A 30 -18.97 6.43 -14.30
CA SER A 30 -18.77 5.00 -14.01
C SER A 30 -17.55 4.45 -14.76
N ALA A 31 -17.36 4.83 -16.02
CA ALA A 31 -16.20 4.42 -16.80
C ALA A 31 -14.88 4.94 -16.20
N ARG A 32 -14.84 6.19 -15.74
CA ARG A 32 -13.67 6.77 -15.07
C ARG A 32 -13.33 6.04 -13.77
N LEU A 33 -14.32 5.74 -12.94
CA LEU A 33 -14.09 5.01 -11.68
C LEU A 33 -13.52 3.61 -11.92
N VAL A 34 -13.93 2.93 -12.98
CA VAL A 34 -13.36 1.63 -13.37
C VAL A 34 -11.94 1.79 -13.87
N ASP A 35 -11.65 2.78 -14.70
CA ASP A 35 -10.31 3.06 -15.22
C ASP A 35 -9.34 3.44 -14.11
N ASP A 36 -9.74 4.33 -13.20
CA ASP A 36 -8.95 4.71 -12.03
C ASP A 36 -8.67 3.49 -11.13
N GLY A 37 -9.68 2.64 -10.90
CA GLY A 37 -9.51 1.41 -10.11
C GLY A 37 -8.56 0.41 -10.76
N GLN A 38 -8.59 0.26 -12.07
CA GLN A 38 -7.67 -0.61 -12.80
C GLN A 38 -6.23 -0.06 -12.76
N ASN A 39 -6.06 1.24 -12.92
CA ASN A 39 -4.77 1.91 -12.87
C ASN A 39 -4.12 1.77 -11.48
N GLU A 40 -4.91 1.93 -10.39
CA GLU A 40 -4.41 1.70 -9.03
C GLU A 40 -4.01 0.25 -8.79
N GLN A 41 -4.80 -0.72 -9.25
CA GLN A 41 -4.46 -2.14 -9.13
C GLN A 41 -3.19 -2.47 -9.90
N HIS A 42 -3.07 -1.97 -11.12
CA HIS A 42 -1.87 -2.17 -11.94
C HIS A 42 -0.62 -1.58 -11.26
N LYS A 43 -0.73 -0.36 -10.73
CA LYS A 43 0.36 0.29 -10.00
C LYS A 43 0.78 -0.53 -8.78
N ARG A 44 -0.16 -0.99 -7.95
CA ARG A 44 0.15 -1.84 -6.78
C ARG A 44 0.86 -3.13 -7.18
N MET A 45 0.41 -3.77 -8.25
CA MET A 45 1.05 -4.99 -8.76
C MET A 45 2.47 -4.73 -9.25
N VAL A 46 2.71 -3.63 -9.96
CA VAL A 46 4.06 -3.23 -10.41
C VAL A 46 4.95 -2.90 -9.20
N ASP A 47 4.45 -2.15 -8.23
CA ASP A 47 5.19 -1.80 -7.01
C ASP A 47 5.56 -3.07 -6.21
N GLU A 48 4.65 -4.05 -6.10
CA GLU A 48 4.91 -5.34 -5.47
C GLU A 48 6.00 -6.13 -6.21
N LEU A 49 5.90 -6.22 -7.54
CA LEU A 49 6.91 -6.93 -8.37
C LEU A 49 8.30 -6.28 -8.34
N GLN A 50 8.36 -4.97 -8.16
CA GLN A 50 9.60 -4.22 -8.06
C GLN A 50 10.15 -4.12 -6.63
N THR A 51 9.39 -4.58 -5.64
CA THR A 51 9.82 -4.64 -4.24
C THR A 51 10.51 -5.98 -3.98
N ALA A 52 11.72 -5.92 -3.47
CA ALA A 52 12.42 -7.10 -2.95
C ALA A 52 13.23 -6.68 -1.73
N ILE A 53 13.14 -7.44 -0.66
CA ILE A 53 13.91 -7.21 0.57
C ILE A 53 14.64 -8.48 0.97
N ASN A 54 15.75 -8.33 1.66
CA ASN A 54 16.53 -9.45 2.18
C ASN A 54 17.06 -9.13 3.58
N ILE A 55 16.73 -9.95 4.56
CA ILE A 55 17.27 -9.82 5.92
C ILE A 55 18.69 -10.34 5.94
N THR A 56 19.64 -9.42 6.05
CA THR A 56 21.09 -9.73 6.04
C THR A 56 21.54 -10.32 7.37
N SER A 57 21.17 -9.68 8.48
CA SER A 57 21.55 -10.16 9.81
C SER A 57 20.48 -9.87 10.87
N THR A 58 20.50 -10.67 11.92
CA THR A 58 19.71 -10.49 13.13
C THR A 58 20.62 -10.63 14.34
N ASP A 59 20.51 -9.72 15.29
CA ASP A 59 21.27 -9.74 16.54
C ASP A 59 20.35 -9.46 17.73
N TYR A 60 20.35 -10.38 18.71
CA TYR A 60 19.54 -10.23 19.90
C TYR A 60 20.41 -10.08 21.14
N ASN A 61 20.19 -9.01 21.89
CA ASN A 61 20.87 -8.74 23.15
C ASN A 61 19.90 -8.91 24.33
N LEU A 62 20.06 -10.00 25.07
CA LEU A 62 19.22 -10.33 26.23
C LEU A 62 19.30 -9.30 27.34
N THR A 63 20.50 -8.75 27.60
CA THR A 63 20.74 -7.78 28.70
C THR A 63 19.98 -6.46 28.43
N LEU A 64 19.96 -6.03 27.19
CA LEU A 64 19.26 -4.80 26.75
C LEU A 64 17.82 -5.06 26.28
N GLN A 65 17.41 -6.32 26.23
CA GLN A 65 16.10 -6.73 25.65
C GLN A 65 15.88 -6.09 24.28
N LYS A 66 16.93 -6.09 23.45
CA LYS A 66 16.99 -5.39 22.19
C LYS A 66 17.25 -6.37 21.05
N LEU A 67 16.40 -6.31 20.03
CA LEU A 67 16.60 -7.01 18.78
C LEU A 67 16.99 -6.00 17.70
N THR A 68 18.08 -6.26 17.00
CA THR A 68 18.52 -5.48 15.84
C THR A 68 18.42 -6.35 14.60
N VAL A 69 17.75 -5.86 13.57
CA VAL A 69 17.57 -6.54 12.30
C VAL A 69 18.08 -5.64 11.18
N ASN A 70 19.01 -6.13 10.41
CA ASN A 70 19.55 -5.46 9.24
C ASN A 70 18.89 -6.03 7.99
N VAL A 71 18.34 -5.14 7.15
CA VAL A 71 17.59 -5.51 5.96
C VAL A 71 18.07 -4.69 4.78
N GLU A 72 18.29 -5.33 3.68
CA GLU A 72 18.70 -4.69 2.43
C GLU A 72 17.52 -4.60 1.45
N ASN A 73 17.34 -3.44 0.83
CA ASN A 73 16.38 -3.27 -0.26
C ASN A 73 17.02 -3.77 -1.57
N LYS A 74 16.64 -4.96 -1.99
CA LYS A 74 17.07 -5.58 -3.25
C LYS A 74 16.15 -5.23 -4.42
N GLY A 75 15.10 -4.47 -4.18
CA GLY A 75 14.14 -4.03 -5.19
C GLY A 75 14.63 -2.84 -6.00
N GLY A 76 13.82 -2.45 -6.98
CA GLY A 76 14.09 -1.30 -7.84
C GLY A 76 13.43 0.01 -7.39
N ILE A 77 12.64 -0.01 -6.32
CA ILE A 77 11.87 1.15 -5.86
C ILE A 77 12.27 1.61 -4.46
N VAL A 78 12.02 2.88 -4.19
CA VAL A 78 12.19 3.49 -2.87
C VAL A 78 11.02 3.09 -1.99
N LEU A 79 11.30 2.59 -0.79
CA LEU A 79 10.30 2.19 0.21
C LEU A 79 10.22 3.21 1.36
N ASP A 80 9.06 3.27 2.01
CA ASP A 80 8.88 4.05 3.23
C ASP A 80 9.11 3.15 4.46
N SER A 81 10.26 3.33 5.12
CA SER A 81 10.61 2.54 6.29
C SER A 81 9.63 2.70 7.46
N SER A 82 8.90 3.82 7.53
CA SER A 82 7.90 4.05 8.59
C SER A 82 6.64 3.19 8.45
N LYS A 83 6.42 2.60 7.28
CA LYS A 83 5.28 1.73 6.99
C LYS A 83 5.63 0.23 7.02
N ILE A 84 6.81 -0.09 7.47
CA ILE A 84 7.26 -1.47 7.63
C ILE A 84 6.73 -2.04 8.93
N ASN A 85 6.25 -3.27 8.88
CA ASN A 85 5.85 -4.03 10.05
C ASN A 85 6.89 -5.08 10.39
N LEU A 86 7.34 -5.07 11.65
CA LEU A 86 8.21 -6.09 12.21
C LEU A 86 7.37 -7.06 13.04
N LEU A 87 7.41 -8.33 12.68
CA LEU A 87 6.79 -9.41 13.44
C LEU A 87 7.88 -10.24 14.11
N ILE A 88 7.72 -10.46 15.41
CA ILE A 88 8.59 -11.30 16.24
C ILE A 88 7.74 -12.47 16.71
N ASP A 89 8.11 -13.68 16.31
CA ASP A 89 7.38 -14.92 16.61
C ASP A 89 5.87 -14.83 16.26
N GLY A 90 5.56 -14.11 15.18
CA GLY A 90 4.18 -13.91 14.68
C GLY A 90 3.42 -12.74 15.30
N ASN A 91 3.99 -12.06 16.30
CA ASN A 91 3.39 -10.88 16.92
C ASN A 91 3.99 -9.59 16.37
N ILE A 92 3.14 -8.60 16.09
CA ILE A 92 3.62 -7.28 15.63
C ILE A 92 4.28 -6.55 16.79
N SER A 93 5.52 -6.09 16.56
CA SER A 93 6.24 -5.27 17.53
C SER A 93 5.84 -3.80 17.37
N SER A 94 5.43 -3.15 18.47
CA SER A 94 5.06 -1.73 18.49
C SER A 94 6.20 -0.79 18.89
N SER A 95 7.24 -1.32 19.54
CA SER A 95 8.38 -0.53 20.01
C SER A 95 9.57 -0.67 19.05
N VAL A 96 9.41 -0.14 17.84
CA VAL A 96 10.36 -0.28 16.75
C VAL A 96 10.89 1.09 16.32
N SER A 97 12.19 1.17 16.08
CA SER A 97 12.84 2.33 15.45
C SER A 97 13.54 1.93 14.16
N PHE A 98 13.57 2.84 13.21
CA PHE A 98 14.13 2.63 11.88
C PHE A 98 15.26 3.61 11.60
N ASN A 99 16.34 3.14 10.96
CA ASN A 99 17.43 3.97 10.48
C ASN A 99 17.90 3.46 9.11
N PRO A 100 17.73 4.26 8.02
CA PRO A 100 17.13 5.59 7.94
C PRO A 100 15.61 5.60 8.16
N THR A 101 15.07 6.75 8.60
CA THR A 101 13.63 6.98 8.73
C THR A 101 13.05 7.53 7.44
N LYS A 102 11.86 7.05 7.05
CA LYS A 102 11.03 7.42 5.90
C LYS A 102 11.56 6.95 4.55
N VAL A 103 12.79 7.27 4.18
CA VAL A 103 13.30 7.00 2.83
C VAL A 103 14.30 5.86 2.87
N TRP A 104 13.94 4.75 2.24
CA TRP A 104 14.78 3.56 2.10
C TRP A 104 14.98 3.24 0.63
N ILE A 105 16.13 3.70 0.10
CA ILE A 105 16.46 3.58 -1.33
C ILE A 105 16.96 2.17 -1.68
N PRO A 106 16.87 1.76 -2.96
CA PRO A 106 17.47 0.53 -3.46
C PRO A 106 18.94 0.37 -3.09
N GLU A 107 19.36 -0.87 -2.88
CA GLU A 107 20.73 -1.29 -2.50
C GLU A 107 21.23 -0.74 -1.15
N ASN A 108 20.37 -0.06 -0.40
CA ASN A 108 20.71 0.44 0.93
C ASN A 108 20.21 -0.48 2.03
N GLU A 109 20.95 -0.46 3.14
CA GLU A 109 20.61 -1.19 4.36
C GLU A 109 19.70 -0.34 5.26
N LEU A 110 18.67 -0.98 5.81
CA LEU A 110 17.81 -0.46 6.86
C LEU A 110 18.08 -1.21 8.15
N ILE A 111 18.39 -0.47 9.20
CA ILE A 111 18.58 -1.02 10.56
C ILE A 111 17.26 -0.84 11.31
N ILE A 112 16.66 -1.95 11.69
CA ILE A 112 15.43 -1.99 12.48
C ILE A 112 15.80 -2.41 13.89
N THR A 113 15.42 -1.61 14.87
CA THR A 113 15.68 -1.89 16.28
C THR A 113 14.36 -2.03 17.03
N ALA A 114 14.09 -3.19 17.59
CA ALA A 114 12.98 -3.44 18.51
C ALA A 114 13.48 -3.49 19.95
N THR A 115 12.76 -2.83 20.86
CA THR A 115 13.06 -2.80 22.30
C THR A 115 11.95 -3.47 23.10
N GLY A 116 12.31 -3.99 24.30
CA GLY A 116 11.34 -4.69 25.16
C GLY A 116 11.07 -6.14 24.71
N VAL A 117 12.00 -6.74 23.98
CA VAL A 117 11.93 -8.17 23.59
C VAL A 117 12.46 -9.01 24.76
N SER A 118 11.56 -9.61 25.53
CA SER A 118 11.86 -10.26 26.81
C SER A 118 12.57 -11.61 26.71
N SER A 119 12.50 -12.27 25.56
CA SER A 119 13.15 -13.56 25.29
C SER A 119 13.78 -13.56 23.92
N SER A 120 14.79 -14.43 23.70
CA SER A 120 15.35 -14.64 22.36
C SER A 120 14.24 -15.10 21.41
N PRO A 121 14.00 -14.37 20.33
CA PRO A 121 12.99 -14.79 19.35
C PRO A 121 13.51 -15.96 18.51
N ASP A 122 12.60 -16.83 18.10
CA ASP A 122 12.92 -17.93 17.18
C ASP A 122 12.95 -17.44 15.73
N ARG A 123 12.04 -16.50 15.40
CA ARG A 123 11.84 -16.03 14.03
C ARG A 123 11.43 -14.56 13.97
N VAL A 124 12.03 -13.88 13.02
CA VAL A 124 11.69 -12.50 12.67
C VAL A 124 11.14 -12.46 11.25
N LYS A 125 10.05 -11.73 11.05
CA LYS A 125 9.48 -11.47 9.73
C LYS A 125 9.27 -9.97 9.53
N ILE A 126 9.65 -9.48 8.36
CA ILE A 126 9.46 -8.10 7.95
C ILE A 126 8.45 -8.07 6.82
N VAL A 127 7.51 -7.12 6.88
CA VAL A 127 6.50 -6.90 5.84
C VAL A 127 6.55 -5.44 5.42
N THR A 128 6.76 -5.20 4.13
CA THR A 128 6.81 -3.86 3.54
C THR A 128 5.40 -3.30 3.29
N GLU A 129 5.31 -2.01 2.97
CA GLU A 129 4.05 -1.35 2.58
C GLU A 129 3.37 -1.97 1.35
N ASN A 130 4.15 -2.59 0.46
CA ASN A 130 3.66 -3.26 -0.75
C ASN A 130 3.29 -4.73 -0.52
N GLY A 131 3.32 -5.22 0.74
CA GLY A 131 2.96 -6.58 1.10
C GLY A 131 4.07 -7.62 0.91
N VAL A 132 5.21 -7.25 0.35
CA VAL A 132 6.37 -8.14 0.22
C VAL A 132 6.99 -8.38 1.58
N SER A 133 7.34 -9.62 1.85
CA SER A 133 7.88 -10.01 3.16
C SER A 133 9.07 -10.94 3.03
N ASP A 134 9.97 -10.82 4.00
CA ASP A 134 11.08 -11.75 4.21
C ASP A 134 11.12 -12.17 5.68
N TYR A 135 11.68 -13.33 5.96
CA TYR A 135 11.83 -13.85 7.32
C TYR A 135 13.18 -14.51 7.54
N LYS A 136 13.65 -14.45 8.78
CA LYS A 136 14.90 -15.08 9.20
C LYS A 136 14.74 -15.69 10.59
N LEU A 137 15.41 -16.82 10.83
CA LEU A 137 15.61 -17.40 12.16
C LEU A 137 16.71 -16.61 12.87
N VAL A 138 16.55 -16.39 14.16
CA VAL A 138 17.45 -15.60 15.01
C VAL A 138 18.44 -16.50 15.73
#